data_714dcbcce7e1afe44cc2857fcb0d67e9
#
_entry.id   714dcbcce7e1afe44cc2857fcb0d67e9
#
_cell.length_a   1.000
_cell.length_b   1.000
_cell.length_c   1.000
_cell.angle_alpha   90.00
_cell.angle_beta   90.00
_cell.angle_gamma   90.00
#
_symmetry.space_group_name_H-M   'P 1'
#
loop_
_entity.id
_entity.type
_entity.pdbx_description
1 polymer ?
#
loop_
_entity_poly.entity_id
_entity_poly.type
_entity_poly.pdbx_seq_one_letter_code
_entity_poly.pdbx_strand_id
1 'polypeptide(L)'
;DYYKKWYRPDLQSVIVVGDIKPAEVEAKIKRLFGNIPRAKYAAERIYYPVNDNDRMIVATDRDSEQPIMLANLYMKHDVVPDRDKSDISYLRDSYMESLIISMLNARLQELQQQAVPPFLSATAHAGQFLVSRTKDAFRLSFGCRQENVKGSFDAVIAESERARRYGFTESELRRAQERQMKVAERQYTERNDRRNRYFVTKALQNFLSAEPIVTEAFRLEQFRLFTRTVTLEQVNSAAKKLISDKNQVLVVYAPDKPEFNLPSNDTLERYV
;
A
#
# COMPACT_ATOMS: atom_id res chain seq x y z
N ASP A 1 -8.73 29.30 16.18
CA ASP A 1 -7.28 29.33 15.86
C ASP A 1 -6.81 28.19 14.95
N TYR A 2 -7.35 26.96 15.09
CA TYR A 2 -7.00 25.83 14.23
C TYR A 2 -7.29 26.13 12.75
N TYR A 3 -8.46 26.63 12.42
CA TYR A 3 -8.86 26.98 11.06
C TYR A 3 -7.89 27.98 10.43
N LYS A 4 -7.61 29.11 11.11
CA LYS A 4 -6.67 30.14 10.61
C LYS A 4 -5.25 29.61 10.42
N LYS A 5 -4.83 28.62 11.22
CA LYS A 5 -3.51 28.02 11.16
C LYS A 5 -3.36 27.08 9.98
N TRP A 6 -4.39 26.29 9.64
CA TRP A 6 -4.25 25.17 8.71
C TRP A 6 -5.01 25.34 7.38
N TYR A 7 -6.11 26.14 7.35
CA TYR A 7 -6.88 26.40 6.12
C TYR A 7 -6.33 27.64 5.41
N ARG A 8 -5.15 27.52 4.86
CA ARG A 8 -4.42 28.61 4.19
C ARG A 8 -4.00 28.20 2.77
N PRO A 9 -3.86 29.14 1.82
CA PRO A 9 -3.66 28.87 0.41
C PRO A 9 -2.44 28.01 0.10
N ASP A 10 -1.34 28.13 0.86
CA ASP A 10 -0.11 27.36 0.67
C ASP A 10 -0.24 25.87 1.03
N LEU A 11 -1.32 25.47 1.70
CA LEU A 11 -1.66 24.09 2.04
C LEU A 11 -2.85 23.54 1.24
N GLN A 12 -3.35 24.29 0.24
CA GLN A 12 -4.52 23.94 -0.55
C GLN A 12 -4.19 23.82 -2.02
N SER A 13 -4.92 22.96 -2.71
CA SER A 13 -4.87 22.83 -4.16
C SER A 13 -6.28 22.85 -4.73
N VAL A 14 -6.43 23.44 -5.92
CA VAL A 14 -7.67 23.40 -6.69
C VAL A 14 -7.47 22.46 -7.87
N ILE A 15 -8.21 21.37 -7.91
CA ILE A 15 -8.15 20.37 -8.96
C ILE A 15 -9.47 20.40 -9.74
N VAL A 16 -9.40 20.70 -11.03
CA VAL A 16 -10.56 20.73 -11.93
C VAL A 16 -10.29 19.79 -13.10
N VAL A 17 -11.19 18.84 -13.30
CA VAL A 17 -11.10 17.83 -14.37
C VAL A 17 -12.46 17.72 -15.07
N GLY A 18 -12.45 17.76 -16.40
CA GLY A 18 -13.66 17.66 -17.22
C GLY A 18 -13.40 18.05 -18.66
N ASP A 19 -14.46 18.16 -19.44
CA ASP A 19 -14.42 18.79 -20.77
C ASP A 19 -14.39 20.31 -20.61
N ILE A 20 -13.18 20.84 -20.42
CA ILE A 20 -12.95 22.24 -20.07
C ILE A 20 -11.86 22.86 -20.97
N LYS A 21 -11.88 24.17 -21.06
CA LYS A 21 -10.75 24.93 -21.63
C LYS A 21 -9.82 25.34 -20.48
N PRO A 22 -8.62 24.76 -20.35
CA PRO A 22 -7.74 25.00 -19.19
C PRO A 22 -7.43 26.48 -18.95
N ALA A 23 -7.18 27.27 -19.98
CA ALA A 23 -6.86 28.69 -19.88
C ALA A 23 -8.03 29.50 -19.27
N GLU A 24 -9.28 29.19 -19.65
CA GLU A 24 -10.46 29.88 -19.10
C GLU A 24 -10.67 29.53 -17.62
N VAL A 25 -10.46 28.26 -17.26
CA VAL A 25 -10.59 27.82 -15.87
C VAL A 25 -9.46 28.38 -15.02
N GLU A 26 -8.22 28.40 -15.51
CA GLU A 26 -7.08 29.02 -14.83
C GLU A 26 -7.36 30.52 -14.56
N ALA A 27 -7.86 31.26 -15.56
CA ALA A 27 -8.23 32.67 -15.38
C ALA A 27 -9.32 32.86 -14.32
N LYS A 28 -10.33 31.96 -14.26
CA LYS A 28 -11.36 31.96 -13.23
C LYS A 28 -10.79 31.69 -11.84
N ILE A 29 -9.92 30.69 -11.71
CA ILE A 29 -9.25 30.35 -10.44
C ILE A 29 -8.43 31.54 -9.96
N LYS A 30 -7.60 32.15 -10.81
CA LYS A 30 -6.82 33.36 -10.46
C LYS A 30 -7.71 34.50 -10.01
N ARG A 31 -8.83 34.74 -10.70
CA ARG A 31 -9.77 35.81 -10.34
C ARG A 31 -10.45 35.57 -9.00
N LEU A 32 -10.84 34.32 -8.70
CA LEU A 32 -11.58 33.97 -7.48
C LEU A 32 -10.67 33.85 -6.24
N PHE A 33 -9.48 33.30 -6.42
CA PHE A 33 -8.59 32.95 -5.30
C PHE A 33 -7.31 33.76 -5.24
N GLY A 34 -6.96 34.50 -6.32
CA GLY A 34 -5.69 35.24 -6.42
C GLY A 34 -5.53 36.37 -5.40
N ASN A 35 -6.64 36.91 -4.87
CA ASN A 35 -6.64 37.97 -3.86
C ASN A 35 -6.56 37.44 -2.42
N ILE A 36 -6.56 36.10 -2.20
CA ILE A 36 -6.42 35.53 -0.87
C ILE A 36 -4.99 35.74 -0.38
N PRO A 37 -4.77 36.48 0.72
CA PRO A 37 -3.43 36.80 1.19
C PRO A 37 -2.71 35.55 1.69
N ARG A 38 -1.40 35.46 1.40
CA ARG A 38 -0.54 34.47 2.03
C ARG A 38 -0.38 34.77 3.51
N ALA A 39 -0.34 33.72 4.34
CA ALA A 39 -0.08 33.88 5.76
C ALA A 39 1.35 34.43 5.96
N LYS A 40 1.48 35.60 6.64
CA LYS A 40 2.78 36.23 6.90
C LYS A 40 3.68 35.42 7.82
N TYR A 41 3.09 34.69 8.77
CA TYR A 41 3.77 33.84 9.74
C TYR A 41 3.15 32.45 9.69
N ALA A 42 3.37 31.77 8.57
CA ALA A 42 2.82 30.44 8.34
C ALA A 42 3.50 29.42 9.26
N ALA A 43 2.72 28.74 10.11
CA ALA A 43 3.25 27.63 10.90
C ALA A 43 3.75 26.52 9.95
N GLU A 44 4.92 25.99 10.22
CA GLU A 44 5.46 24.87 9.50
C GLU A 44 4.59 23.64 9.69
N ARG A 45 4.38 22.87 8.61
CA ARG A 45 3.69 21.59 8.70
C ARG A 45 4.67 20.52 9.15
N ILE A 46 4.57 20.15 10.41
CA ILE A 46 5.42 19.11 11.01
C ILE A 46 4.75 17.75 10.78
N TYR A 47 5.51 16.81 10.22
CA TYR A 47 5.15 15.39 10.21
C TYR A 47 5.86 14.70 11.36
N TYR A 48 5.08 14.22 12.32
CA TYR A 48 5.62 13.53 13.48
C TYR A 48 6.15 12.16 13.04
N PRO A 49 7.42 11.83 13.37
CA PRO A 49 8.00 10.55 12.97
C PRO A 49 7.32 9.40 13.72
N VAL A 50 7.09 8.32 13.01
CA VAL A 50 6.79 7.02 13.61
C VAL A 50 8.12 6.30 13.79
N ASN A 51 8.48 6.03 15.05
CA ASN A 51 9.76 5.41 15.39
C ASN A 51 9.78 3.93 14.99
N ASP A 52 10.99 3.43 14.80
CA ASP A 52 11.24 1.99 14.72
C ASP A 52 11.00 1.32 16.07
N ASN A 53 10.73 0.02 16.05
CA ASN A 53 10.55 -0.78 17.26
C ASN A 53 11.44 -2.03 17.20
N ASP A 54 12.12 -2.31 18.32
CA ASP A 54 13.00 -3.49 18.46
C ASP A 54 12.21 -4.77 18.71
N ARG A 55 11.05 -4.65 19.35
CA ARG A 55 10.12 -5.76 19.61
C ARG A 55 8.82 -5.52 18.88
N MET A 56 8.14 -6.59 18.51
CA MET A 56 6.82 -6.49 17.92
C MET A 56 5.86 -5.73 18.84
N ILE A 57 5.08 -4.82 18.23
CA ILE A 57 3.97 -4.16 18.94
C ILE A 57 2.71 -4.94 18.60
N VAL A 58 2.02 -5.42 19.62
CA VAL A 58 0.73 -6.13 19.46
C VAL A 58 -0.38 -5.26 20.03
N ALA A 59 -1.35 -4.93 19.21
CA ALA A 59 -2.55 -4.19 19.58
C ALA A 59 -3.78 -5.04 19.25
N THR A 60 -4.66 -5.21 20.22
CA THR A 60 -5.90 -5.98 20.05
C THR A 60 -7.10 -5.13 20.45
N ASP A 61 -8.19 -5.29 19.74
CA ASP A 61 -9.46 -4.66 20.04
C ASP A 61 -10.62 -5.63 19.77
N ARG A 62 -11.75 -5.42 20.46
CA ARG A 62 -12.98 -6.16 20.28
C ARG A 62 -14.10 -5.23 19.86
N ASP A 63 -14.90 -5.70 18.91
CA ASP A 63 -16.06 -4.97 18.42
C ASP A 63 -17.23 -5.92 18.22
N SER A 64 -18.39 -5.54 18.71
CA SER A 64 -19.63 -6.33 18.61
C SER A 64 -20.11 -6.47 17.14
N GLU A 65 -19.75 -5.53 16.28
CA GLU A 65 -20.07 -5.57 14.85
C GLU A 65 -19.03 -6.35 14.03
N GLN A 66 -17.88 -6.69 14.62
CA GLN A 66 -16.83 -7.46 13.93
C GLN A 66 -17.26 -8.95 13.83
N PRO A 67 -17.47 -9.48 12.60
CA PRO A 67 -18.00 -10.84 12.46
C PRO A 67 -16.94 -11.94 12.62
N ILE A 68 -15.67 -11.64 12.35
CA ILE A 68 -14.54 -12.58 12.34
C ILE A 68 -13.32 -11.94 12.98
N MET A 69 -12.38 -12.75 13.45
CA MET A 69 -11.06 -12.24 13.83
C MET A 69 -10.27 -11.87 12.59
N LEU A 70 -9.87 -10.59 12.51
CA LEU A 70 -9.04 -10.03 11.44
C LEU A 70 -7.68 -9.66 12.02
N ALA A 71 -6.61 -10.25 11.49
CA ALA A 71 -5.24 -9.92 11.85
C ALA A 71 -4.56 -9.14 10.72
N ASN A 72 -3.82 -8.09 11.08
CA ASN A 72 -3.00 -7.29 10.18
C ASN A 72 -1.59 -7.22 10.75
N LEU A 73 -0.65 -7.89 10.09
CA LEU A 73 0.77 -7.81 10.41
C LEU A 73 1.42 -6.79 9.47
N TYR A 74 1.93 -5.71 10.04
CA TYR A 74 2.67 -4.65 9.34
C TYR A 74 4.16 -4.81 9.58
N MET A 75 4.95 -4.66 8.53
CA MET A 75 6.41 -4.58 8.54
C MET A 75 6.77 -3.19 8.05
N LYS A 76 7.04 -2.27 9.00
CA LYS A 76 7.29 -0.85 8.70
C LYS A 76 8.65 -0.64 8.04
N HIS A 77 8.69 0.31 7.12
CA HIS A 77 9.92 0.84 6.53
C HIS A 77 9.76 2.34 6.24
N ASP A 78 10.86 3.02 5.98
CA ASP A 78 10.83 4.45 5.66
C ASP A 78 10.12 4.68 4.32
N VAL A 79 9.39 5.81 4.24
CA VAL A 79 8.84 6.27 2.96
C VAL A 79 9.97 6.68 2.01
N VAL A 80 9.74 6.52 0.72
CA VAL A 80 10.63 7.10 -0.29
C VAL A 80 10.49 8.63 -0.21
N PRO A 81 11.60 9.39 -0.08
CA PRO A 81 11.56 10.85 -0.07
C PRO A 81 10.88 11.41 -1.32
N ASP A 82 10.05 12.43 -1.15
CA ASP A 82 9.27 13.02 -2.25
C ASP A 82 10.12 13.45 -3.45
N ARG A 83 11.35 13.94 -3.20
CA ARG A 83 12.31 14.32 -4.25
C ARG A 83 12.76 13.13 -5.13
N ASP A 84 12.76 11.93 -4.59
CA ASP A 84 13.29 10.73 -5.25
C ASP A 84 12.18 10.01 -6.05
N LYS A 85 10.90 10.34 -5.83
CA LYS A 85 9.76 9.76 -6.53
C LYS A 85 9.65 10.15 -8.00
N SER A 86 10.32 11.23 -8.43
CA SER A 86 10.39 11.64 -9.84
C SER A 86 11.39 10.82 -10.66
N ASP A 87 12.21 10.00 -10.02
CA ASP A 87 13.21 9.17 -10.68
C ASP A 87 12.56 7.89 -11.26
N ILE A 88 13.12 7.41 -12.37
CA ILE A 88 12.67 6.16 -13.01
C ILE A 88 12.90 4.94 -12.11
N SER A 89 13.88 5.00 -11.21
CA SER A 89 14.14 3.97 -10.21
C SER A 89 12.92 3.75 -9.29
N TYR A 90 12.24 4.82 -8.88
CA TYR A 90 11.02 4.71 -8.08
C TYR A 90 9.92 3.92 -8.81
N LEU A 91 9.71 4.19 -10.10
CA LEU A 91 8.72 3.44 -10.90
C LEU A 91 9.13 1.96 -11.06
N ARG A 92 10.43 1.68 -11.19
CA ARG A 92 10.97 0.32 -11.28
C ARG A 92 10.82 -0.43 -9.95
N ASP A 93 11.11 0.21 -8.84
CA ASP A 93 10.98 -0.38 -7.50
C ASP A 93 9.51 -0.66 -7.17
N SER A 94 8.59 0.27 -7.50
CA SER A 94 7.15 0.05 -7.41
C SER A 94 6.66 -1.10 -8.30
N TYR A 95 7.26 -1.27 -9.49
CA TYR A 95 6.98 -2.42 -10.35
C TYR A 95 7.42 -3.74 -9.69
N MET A 96 8.63 -3.82 -9.12
CA MET A 96 9.12 -5.01 -8.42
C MET A 96 8.26 -5.33 -7.18
N GLU A 97 7.89 -4.31 -6.41
CA GLU A 97 6.98 -4.46 -5.27
C GLU A 97 5.64 -5.06 -5.70
N SER A 98 5.06 -4.57 -6.79
CA SER A 98 3.80 -5.10 -7.33
C SER A 98 3.92 -6.55 -7.81
N LEU A 99 5.08 -6.98 -8.33
CA LEU A 99 5.36 -8.38 -8.66
C LEU A 99 5.41 -9.25 -7.40
N ILE A 100 6.12 -8.81 -6.35
CA ILE A 100 6.23 -9.52 -5.06
C ILE A 100 4.84 -9.75 -4.46
N ILE A 101 4.04 -8.69 -4.37
CA ILE A 101 2.67 -8.74 -3.87
C ILE A 101 1.81 -9.70 -4.71
N SER A 102 1.92 -9.62 -6.03
CA SER A 102 1.17 -10.49 -6.97
C SER A 102 1.52 -11.97 -6.80
N MET A 103 2.80 -12.29 -6.62
CA MET A 103 3.26 -13.67 -6.44
C MET A 103 2.89 -14.23 -5.07
N LEU A 104 3.06 -13.43 -4.00
CA LEU A 104 2.67 -13.87 -2.66
C LEU A 104 1.15 -14.05 -2.56
N ASN A 105 0.37 -13.13 -3.12
CA ASN A 105 -1.09 -13.27 -3.17
C ASN A 105 -1.53 -14.51 -3.95
N ALA A 106 -0.82 -14.90 -5.02
CA ALA A 106 -1.11 -16.14 -5.73
C ALA A 106 -0.91 -17.37 -4.84
N ARG A 107 0.19 -17.43 -4.06
CA ARG A 107 0.43 -18.51 -3.10
C ARG A 107 -0.62 -18.55 -1.98
N LEU A 108 -0.98 -17.39 -1.43
CA LEU A 108 -2.04 -17.31 -0.40
C LEU A 108 -3.39 -17.76 -0.97
N GLN A 109 -3.69 -17.44 -2.21
CA GLN A 109 -4.89 -17.90 -2.89
C GLN A 109 -4.91 -19.41 -3.12
N GLU A 110 -3.77 -20.02 -3.47
CA GLU A 110 -3.64 -21.49 -3.57
C GLU A 110 -3.93 -22.18 -2.24
N LEU A 111 -3.46 -21.63 -1.11
CA LEU A 111 -3.80 -22.13 0.22
C LEU A 111 -5.28 -21.98 0.54
N GLN A 112 -5.90 -20.87 0.14
CA GLN A 112 -7.32 -20.62 0.35
C GLN A 112 -8.22 -21.56 -0.45
N GLN A 113 -7.74 -22.09 -1.58
CA GLN A 113 -8.48 -23.02 -2.44
C GLN A 113 -8.37 -24.49 -2.03
N GLN A 114 -7.65 -24.81 -0.97
CA GLN A 114 -7.57 -26.17 -0.43
C GLN A 114 -8.93 -26.68 0.05
N ALA A 115 -9.10 -28.00 0.12
CA ALA A 115 -10.34 -28.62 0.61
C ALA A 115 -10.70 -28.15 2.04
N VAL A 116 -9.69 -27.93 2.88
CA VAL A 116 -9.81 -27.31 4.21
C VAL A 116 -8.88 -26.11 4.27
N PRO A 117 -9.34 -24.91 3.89
CA PRO A 117 -8.51 -23.73 3.89
C PRO A 117 -8.04 -23.38 5.32
N PRO A 118 -6.76 -23.02 5.52
CA PRO A 118 -6.25 -22.72 6.86
C PRO A 118 -6.76 -21.39 7.43
N PHE A 119 -7.24 -20.49 6.58
CA PHE A 119 -7.79 -19.17 6.94
C PHE A 119 -9.03 -18.84 6.10
N LEU A 120 -9.78 -17.82 6.47
CA LEU A 120 -10.97 -17.36 5.73
C LEU A 120 -10.59 -16.53 4.50
N SER A 121 -9.59 -15.68 4.66
CA SER A 121 -9.02 -14.86 3.59
C SER A 121 -7.59 -14.47 3.97
N ALA A 122 -6.73 -14.23 3.00
CA ALA A 122 -5.40 -13.67 3.24
C ALA A 122 -4.94 -12.85 2.04
N THR A 123 -4.34 -11.68 2.30
CA THR A 123 -3.80 -10.80 1.26
C THR A 123 -2.53 -10.11 1.74
N ALA A 124 -1.59 -9.93 0.83
CA ALA A 124 -0.43 -9.07 0.98
C ALA A 124 -0.67 -7.72 0.27
N HIS A 125 -0.21 -6.65 0.87
CA HIS A 125 -0.31 -5.29 0.33
C HIS A 125 0.88 -4.46 0.80
N ALA A 126 1.29 -3.43 0.04
CA ALA A 126 2.23 -2.42 0.49
C ALA A 126 1.64 -1.02 0.31
N GLY A 127 2.06 -0.11 1.15
CA GLY A 127 1.62 1.29 1.13
C GLY A 127 1.79 1.96 2.48
N GLN A 128 1.14 3.09 2.64
CA GLN A 128 1.23 3.91 3.84
C GLN A 128 0.91 3.12 5.12
N PHE A 129 1.79 3.21 6.13
CA PHE A 129 1.55 2.63 7.45
C PHE A 129 0.48 3.44 8.18
N LEU A 130 -0.73 2.89 8.28
CA LEU A 130 -1.89 3.55 8.90
C LEU A 130 -2.08 4.97 8.34
N VAL A 131 -1.89 5.99 9.18
CA VAL A 131 -1.98 7.41 8.82
C VAL A 131 -0.61 8.11 8.82
N SER A 132 0.50 7.36 8.91
CA SER A 132 1.85 7.91 8.95
C SER A 132 2.23 8.59 7.64
N ARG A 133 3.03 9.65 7.75
CA ARG A 133 3.68 10.30 6.61
C ARG A 133 5.18 10.00 6.54
N THR A 134 5.70 9.26 7.50
CA THR A 134 7.13 8.96 7.65
C THR A 134 7.43 7.47 7.51
N LYS A 135 6.40 6.63 7.53
CA LYS A 135 6.54 5.18 7.35
C LYS A 135 5.50 4.66 6.36
N ASP A 136 5.97 3.81 5.47
CA ASP A 136 5.18 2.84 4.73
C ASP A 136 5.27 1.46 5.41
N ALA A 137 4.48 0.51 4.96
CA ALA A 137 4.56 -0.86 5.45
C ALA A 137 4.16 -1.87 4.38
N PHE A 138 4.85 -2.99 4.39
CA PHE A 138 4.32 -4.22 3.85
C PHE A 138 3.36 -4.82 4.87
N ARG A 139 2.18 -5.23 4.42
CA ARG A 139 1.11 -5.73 5.30
C ARG A 139 0.60 -7.08 4.83
N LEU A 140 0.48 -8.00 5.78
CA LEU A 140 -0.32 -9.22 5.64
C LEU A 140 -1.63 -9.02 6.38
N SER A 141 -2.75 -9.12 5.68
CA SER A 141 -4.10 -9.01 6.26
C SER A 141 -4.82 -10.34 6.07
N PHE A 142 -5.31 -10.95 7.14
CA PHE A 142 -5.97 -12.25 7.06
C PHE A 142 -7.07 -12.42 8.08
N GLY A 143 -8.14 -13.10 7.65
CA GLY A 143 -9.27 -13.51 8.50
C GLY A 143 -9.00 -14.89 9.08
N CYS A 144 -8.98 -15.00 10.41
CA CYS A 144 -8.72 -16.25 11.10
C CYS A 144 -9.99 -17.11 11.22
N ARG A 145 -9.82 -18.42 11.14
CA ARG A 145 -10.86 -19.38 11.55
C ARG A 145 -10.95 -19.39 13.07
N GLN A 146 -12.16 -19.25 13.58
CA GLN A 146 -12.40 -19.21 15.04
C GLN A 146 -11.96 -20.52 15.71
N GLU A 147 -12.21 -21.64 15.07
CA GLU A 147 -11.86 -22.99 15.54
C GLU A 147 -10.36 -23.30 15.48
N ASN A 148 -9.57 -22.50 14.72
CA ASN A 148 -8.13 -22.71 14.55
C ASN A 148 -7.39 -21.41 14.25
N VAL A 149 -7.39 -20.48 15.20
CA VAL A 149 -6.70 -19.18 15.07
C VAL A 149 -5.20 -19.38 14.81
N LYS A 150 -4.56 -20.25 15.61
CA LYS A 150 -3.12 -20.54 15.45
C LYS A 150 -2.79 -21.07 14.05
N GLY A 151 -3.56 -22.02 13.54
CA GLY A 151 -3.34 -22.57 12.20
C GLY A 151 -3.49 -21.51 11.08
N SER A 152 -4.34 -20.49 11.27
CA SER A 152 -4.45 -19.37 10.33
C SER A 152 -3.17 -18.52 10.33
N PHE A 153 -2.62 -18.22 11.52
CA PHE A 153 -1.33 -17.53 11.63
C PHE A 153 -0.20 -18.37 11.03
N ASP A 154 -0.06 -19.63 11.47
CA ASP A 154 1.00 -20.54 10.98
C ASP A 154 1.05 -20.58 9.45
N ALA A 155 -0.09 -20.69 8.78
CA ALA A 155 -0.14 -20.80 7.32
C ALA A 155 0.29 -19.50 6.62
N VAL A 156 -0.19 -18.34 7.09
CA VAL A 156 0.15 -17.05 6.45
C VAL A 156 1.59 -16.66 6.73
N ILE A 157 2.06 -16.84 7.98
CA ILE A 157 3.43 -16.50 8.37
C ILE A 157 4.43 -17.45 7.68
N ALA A 158 4.15 -18.77 7.67
CA ALA A 158 5.03 -19.73 6.98
C ALA A 158 5.20 -19.41 5.49
N GLU A 159 4.11 -19.02 4.80
CA GLU A 159 4.19 -18.68 3.37
C GLU A 159 4.94 -17.37 3.13
N SER A 160 4.74 -16.38 4.00
CA SER A 160 5.50 -15.13 3.98
C SER A 160 7.00 -15.36 4.23
N GLU A 161 7.34 -16.14 5.26
CA GLU A 161 8.71 -16.52 5.58
C GLU A 161 9.36 -17.38 4.47
N ARG A 162 8.59 -18.24 3.84
CA ARG A 162 9.05 -18.99 2.67
C ARG A 162 9.43 -18.06 1.52
N ALA A 163 8.61 -17.03 1.25
CA ALA A 163 8.94 -16.01 0.25
C ALA A 163 10.19 -15.21 0.64
N ARG A 164 10.34 -14.84 1.91
CA ARG A 164 11.50 -14.11 2.42
C ARG A 164 12.80 -14.91 2.33
N ARG A 165 12.78 -16.19 2.75
CA ARG A 165 13.99 -17.03 2.88
C ARG A 165 14.41 -17.67 1.57
N TYR A 166 13.45 -18.12 0.78
CA TYR A 166 13.72 -18.91 -0.43
C TYR A 166 13.35 -18.16 -1.72
N GLY A 167 12.63 -17.03 -1.59
CA GLY A 167 12.20 -16.24 -2.74
C GLY A 167 11.06 -16.88 -3.55
N PHE A 168 10.95 -16.39 -4.76
CA PHE A 168 10.02 -16.85 -5.77
C PHE A 168 10.78 -17.60 -6.88
N THR A 169 10.05 -18.32 -7.73
CA THR A 169 10.59 -19.06 -8.87
C THR A 169 10.45 -18.28 -10.18
N GLU A 170 11.22 -18.64 -11.20
CA GLU A 170 11.11 -18.07 -12.55
C GLU A 170 9.68 -18.19 -13.14
N SER A 171 9.00 -19.31 -12.86
CA SER A 171 7.64 -19.51 -13.36
C SER A 171 6.62 -18.60 -12.69
N GLU A 172 6.80 -18.28 -11.39
CA GLU A 172 5.96 -17.32 -10.67
C GLU A 172 6.23 -15.90 -11.19
N LEU A 173 7.49 -15.51 -11.33
CA LEU A 173 7.87 -14.22 -11.87
C LEU A 173 7.28 -13.99 -13.26
N ARG A 174 7.45 -14.95 -14.18
CA ARG A 174 6.90 -14.84 -15.52
C ARG A 174 5.37 -14.67 -15.51
N ARG A 175 4.64 -15.48 -14.74
CA ARG A 175 3.18 -15.32 -14.61
C ARG A 175 2.77 -13.98 -14.03
N ALA A 176 3.52 -13.45 -13.06
CA ALA A 176 3.26 -12.13 -12.48
C ALA A 176 3.53 -11.00 -13.50
N GLN A 177 4.63 -11.08 -14.23
CA GLN A 177 4.97 -10.15 -15.31
C GLN A 177 3.91 -10.15 -16.43
N GLU A 178 3.45 -11.32 -16.86
CA GLU A 178 2.38 -11.43 -17.86
C GLU A 178 1.06 -10.79 -17.38
N ARG A 179 0.69 -11.00 -16.12
CA ARG A 179 -0.49 -10.34 -15.52
C ARG A 179 -0.33 -8.82 -15.49
N GLN A 180 0.81 -8.32 -15.03
CA GLN A 180 1.10 -6.88 -14.98
C GLN A 180 1.08 -6.26 -16.39
N MET A 181 1.65 -6.95 -17.37
CA MET A 181 1.67 -6.49 -18.76
C MET A 181 0.25 -6.39 -19.33
N LYS A 182 -0.59 -7.43 -19.14
CA LYS A 182 -2.00 -7.41 -19.57
C LYS A 182 -2.78 -6.25 -18.93
N VAL A 183 -2.52 -5.95 -17.66
CA VAL A 183 -3.14 -4.81 -16.99
C VAL A 183 -2.67 -3.49 -17.61
N ALA A 184 -1.38 -3.32 -17.84
CA ALA A 184 -0.83 -2.10 -18.45
C ALA A 184 -1.34 -1.88 -19.90
N GLU A 185 -1.41 -2.95 -20.70
CA GLU A 185 -1.96 -2.91 -22.07
C GLU A 185 -3.44 -2.53 -22.07
N ARG A 186 -4.24 -3.12 -21.19
CA ARG A 186 -5.66 -2.74 -21.03
C ARG A 186 -5.78 -1.28 -20.59
N GLN A 187 -4.99 -0.83 -19.62
CA GLN A 187 -4.99 0.56 -19.17
C GLN A 187 -4.64 1.53 -20.30
N TYR A 188 -3.68 1.18 -21.14
CA TYR A 188 -3.34 1.97 -22.32
C TYR A 188 -4.47 1.98 -23.35
N THR A 189 -5.09 0.83 -23.64
CA THR A 189 -6.20 0.75 -24.60
C THR A 189 -7.40 1.60 -24.16
N GLU A 190 -7.75 1.52 -22.86
CA GLU A 190 -8.87 2.24 -22.26
C GLU A 190 -8.52 3.68 -21.80
N ARG A 191 -7.35 4.23 -22.15
CA ARG A 191 -6.87 5.51 -21.60
C ARG A 191 -7.77 6.70 -21.93
N ASN A 192 -8.47 6.68 -23.06
CA ASN A 192 -9.38 7.74 -23.49
C ASN A 192 -10.79 7.61 -22.89
N ASP A 193 -11.13 6.44 -22.30
CA ASP A 193 -12.44 6.14 -21.72
C ASP A 193 -12.46 6.33 -20.20
N ARG A 194 -11.40 6.95 -19.66
CA ARG A 194 -11.26 7.17 -18.22
C ARG A 194 -12.24 8.22 -17.73
N ARG A 195 -12.92 7.91 -16.62
CA ARG A 195 -13.78 8.88 -15.92
C ARG A 195 -12.95 10.00 -15.28
N ASN A 196 -13.51 11.18 -15.16
CA ASN A 196 -12.87 12.35 -14.54
C ASN A 196 -12.28 12.03 -13.15
N ARG A 197 -12.95 11.20 -12.36
CA ARG A 197 -12.46 10.75 -11.04
C ARG A 197 -11.06 10.12 -11.08
N TYR A 198 -10.72 9.42 -12.13
CA TYR A 198 -9.38 8.84 -12.30
C TYR A 198 -8.30 9.93 -12.29
N PHE A 199 -8.49 10.99 -13.06
CA PHE A 199 -7.53 12.09 -13.15
C PHE A 199 -7.50 12.93 -11.88
N VAL A 200 -8.65 13.16 -11.24
CA VAL A 200 -8.73 13.81 -9.91
C VAL A 200 -7.92 13.02 -8.88
N THR A 201 -8.06 11.69 -8.83
CA THR A 201 -7.30 10.84 -7.89
C THR A 201 -5.80 10.95 -8.14
N LYS A 202 -5.34 10.93 -9.40
CA LYS A 202 -3.93 11.09 -9.75
C LYS A 202 -3.37 12.45 -9.33
N ALA A 203 -4.10 13.53 -9.60
CA ALA A 203 -3.71 14.88 -9.20
C ALA A 203 -3.68 15.03 -7.67
N LEU A 204 -4.64 14.42 -6.98
CA LEU A 204 -4.69 14.43 -5.51
C LEU A 204 -3.50 13.67 -4.90
N GLN A 205 -3.18 12.48 -5.40
CA GLN A 205 -2.03 11.69 -4.96
C GLN A 205 -0.71 12.44 -5.19
N ASN A 206 -0.58 13.11 -6.35
CA ASN A 206 0.59 13.94 -6.62
C ASN A 206 0.69 15.11 -5.63
N PHE A 207 -0.40 15.82 -5.37
CA PHE A 207 -0.41 16.94 -4.42
C PHE A 207 -0.12 16.49 -2.98
N LEU A 208 -0.69 15.37 -2.54
CA LEU A 208 -0.59 14.91 -1.15
C LEU A 208 0.71 14.15 -0.86
N SER A 209 1.27 13.43 -1.83
CA SER A 209 2.32 12.44 -1.61
C SER A 209 3.40 12.45 -2.68
N ALA A 210 3.44 13.50 -3.52
CA ALA A 210 4.37 13.65 -4.65
C ALA A 210 4.40 12.43 -5.61
N GLU A 211 3.31 11.64 -5.66
CA GLU A 211 3.22 10.51 -6.59
C GLU A 211 3.32 11.00 -8.05
N PRO A 212 4.18 10.42 -8.89
CA PRO A 212 4.38 10.90 -10.24
C PRO A 212 3.13 10.69 -11.11
N ILE A 213 2.75 11.72 -11.86
CA ILE A 213 1.70 11.62 -12.88
C ILE A 213 2.34 11.22 -14.19
N VAL A 214 2.28 9.94 -14.52
CA VAL A 214 2.79 9.41 -15.79
C VAL A 214 1.65 9.06 -16.74
N THR A 215 1.88 9.22 -18.04
CA THR A 215 0.91 8.78 -19.05
C THR A 215 0.84 7.26 -19.14
N GLU A 216 -0.30 6.71 -19.55
CA GLU A 216 -0.44 5.26 -19.73
C GLU A 216 0.48 4.72 -20.83
N ALA A 217 0.80 5.54 -21.85
CA ALA A 217 1.77 5.20 -22.88
C ALA A 217 3.18 5.02 -22.28
N PHE A 218 3.64 6.00 -21.49
CA PHE A 218 4.94 5.94 -20.83
C PHE A 218 5.01 4.76 -19.86
N ARG A 219 3.96 4.55 -19.06
CA ARG A 219 3.88 3.40 -18.13
C ARG A 219 4.01 2.06 -18.86
N LEU A 220 3.28 1.88 -19.96
CA LEU A 220 3.34 0.65 -20.75
C LEU A 220 4.75 0.43 -21.35
N GLU A 221 5.38 1.48 -21.85
CA GLU A 221 6.76 1.42 -22.37
C GLU A 221 7.74 0.99 -21.26
N GLN A 222 7.66 1.63 -20.08
CA GLN A 222 8.52 1.28 -18.95
C GLN A 222 8.25 -0.16 -18.47
N PHE A 223 7.02 -0.62 -18.41
CA PHE A 223 6.71 -1.99 -18.01
C PHE A 223 7.25 -3.02 -19.01
N ARG A 224 7.23 -2.73 -20.31
CA ARG A 224 7.90 -3.55 -21.34
C ARG A 224 9.41 -3.64 -21.11
N LEU A 225 10.04 -2.51 -20.77
CA LEU A 225 11.46 -2.47 -20.44
C LEU A 225 11.75 -3.27 -19.16
N PHE A 226 11.00 -3.02 -18.09
CA PHE A 226 11.20 -3.68 -16.80
C PHE A 226 10.98 -5.19 -16.89
N THR A 227 9.98 -5.65 -17.65
CA THR A 227 9.75 -7.08 -17.90
C THR A 227 10.97 -7.78 -18.51
N ARG A 228 11.78 -7.08 -19.29
CA ARG A 228 13.00 -7.64 -19.93
C ARG A 228 14.25 -7.50 -19.06
N THR A 229 14.30 -6.52 -18.17
CA THR A 229 15.52 -6.11 -17.44
C THR A 229 15.48 -6.46 -15.96
N VAL A 230 14.30 -6.65 -15.36
CA VAL A 230 14.16 -7.05 -13.95
C VAL A 230 14.33 -8.54 -13.84
N THR A 231 15.35 -8.95 -13.07
CA THR A 231 15.72 -10.36 -12.85
C THR A 231 15.05 -10.94 -11.62
N LEU A 232 14.94 -12.27 -11.55
CA LEU A 232 14.44 -12.97 -10.37
C LEU A 232 15.29 -12.67 -9.13
N GLU A 233 16.60 -12.57 -9.27
CA GLU A 233 17.50 -12.22 -8.17
C GLU A 233 17.17 -10.85 -7.57
N GLN A 234 16.93 -9.84 -8.41
CA GLN A 234 16.54 -8.50 -7.97
C GLN A 234 15.21 -8.51 -7.23
N VAL A 235 14.21 -9.24 -7.75
CA VAL A 235 12.89 -9.36 -7.12
C VAL A 235 13.00 -10.10 -5.79
N ASN A 236 13.77 -11.20 -5.71
CA ASN A 236 13.96 -11.93 -4.46
C ASN A 236 14.75 -11.13 -3.43
N SER A 237 15.74 -10.34 -3.85
CA SER A 237 16.45 -9.41 -2.96
C SER A 237 15.51 -8.32 -2.41
N ALA A 238 14.63 -7.76 -3.25
CA ALA A 238 13.62 -6.80 -2.83
C ALA A 238 12.59 -7.43 -1.88
N ALA A 239 12.12 -8.65 -2.17
CA ALA A 239 11.19 -9.40 -1.31
C ALA A 239 11.77 -9.62 0.09
N LYS A 240 13.05 -9.99 0.18
CA LYS A 240 13.74 -10.19 1.46
C LYS A 240 13.83 -8.93 2.31
N LYS A 241 13.88 -7.75 1.68
CA LYS A 241 13.87 -6.46 2.38
C LYS A 241 12.47 -6.04 2.80
N LEU A 242 11.49 -6.27 1.92
CA LEU A 242 10.11 -5.85 2.11
C LEU A 242 9.43 -6.71 3.19
N ILE A 243 9.62 -8.04 3.14
CA ILE A 243 9.11 -8.99 4.14
C ILE A 243 10.13 -9.08 5.28
N SER A 244 10.06 -8.13 6.21
CA SER A 244 11.05 -7.94 7.28
C SER A 244 10.61 -8.64 8.56
N ASP A 245 11.57 -9.15 9.34
CA ASP A 245 11.39 -9.61 10.72
C ASP A 245 11.61 -8.49 11.76
N LYS A 246 11.79 -7.24 11.28
CA LYS A 246 11.97 -6.05 12.11
C LYS A 246 10.81 -5.08 11.93
N ASN A 247 10.67 -4.15 12.87
CA ASN A 247 9.68 -3.09 12.81
C ASN A 247 8.23 -3.62 12.66
N GLN A 248 7.94 -4.75 13.26
CA GLN A 248 6.65 -5.41 13.12
C GLN A 248 5.61 -4.82 14.07
N VAL A 249 4.40 -4.64 13.54
CA VAL A 249 3.20 -4.26 14.32
C VAL A 249 2.07 -5.19 13.94
N LEU A 250 1.53 -5.91 14.91
CA LEU A 250 0.37 -6.78 14.75
C LEU A 250 -0.87 -6.08 15.33
N VAL A 251 -1.86 -5.83 14.48
CA VAL A 251 -3.16 -5.28 14.89
C VAL A 251 -4.23 -6.33 14.66
N VAL A 252 -4.97 -6.65 15.71
CA VAL A 252 -6.01 -7.67 15.68
C VAL A 252 -7.35 -7.09 16.11
N TYR A 253 -8.35 -7.26 15.25
CA TYR A 253 -9.76 -6.98 15.56
C TYR A 253 -10.49 -8.30 15.73
N ALA A 254 -11.23 -8.46 16.82
CA ALA A 254 -11.93 -9.67 17.15
C ALA A 254 -13.40 -9.41 17.46
N PRO A 255 -14.29 -10.41 17.28
CA PRO A 255 -15.67 -10.32 17.75
C PRO A 255 -15.73 -10.10 19.26
N ASP A 256 -16.57 -9.18 19.71
CA ASP A 256 -16.93 -9.04 21.13
C ASP A 256 -18.09 -9.96 21.46
N LYS A 257 -17.77 -11.26 21.55
CA LYS A 257 -18.72 -12.33 21.86
C LYS A 257 -18.16 -13.20 22.98
N PRO A 258 -19.00 -13.64 23.93
CA PRO A 258 -18.56 -14.48 25.07
C PRO A 258 -17.88 -15.79 24.63
N GLU A 259 -18.36 -16.39 23.54
CA GLU A 259 -17.82 -17.63 22.98
C GLU A 259 -16.51 -17.48 22.24
N PHE A 260 -16.10 -16.25 21.92
CA PHE A 260 -14.85 -15.99 21.19
C PHE A 260 -13.67 -15.80 22.16
N ASN A 261 -12.79 -16.78 22.20
CA ASN A 261 -11.57 -16.72 23.02
C ASN A 261 -10.44 -16.05 22.24
N LEU A 262 -10.25 -14.73 22.45
CA LEU A 262 -9.12 -13.99 21.86
C LEU A 262 -7.83 -14.36 22.61
N PRO A 263 -6.78 -14.86 21.91
CA PRO A 263 -5.49 -15.13 22.53
C PRO A 263 -4.88 -13.84 23.12
N SER A 264 -4.09 -13.99 24.20
CA SER A 264 -3.35 -12.86 24.77
C SER A 264 -2.32 -12.28 23.78
N ASN A 265 -1.92 -11.02 24.00
CA ASN A 265 -0.90 -10.36 23.17
C ASN A 265 0.40 -11.18 23.10
N ASP A 266 0.88 -11.72 24.24
CA ASP A 266 2.07 -12.58 24.28
C ASP A 266 1.90 -13.88 23.48
N THR A 267 0.67 -14.40 23.40
CA THR A 267 0.38 -15.60 22.61
C THR A 267 0.34 -15.25 21.12
N LEU A 268 -0.27 -14.13 20.77
CA LEU A 268 -0.30 -13.63 19.38
C LEU A 268 1.10 -13.26 18.85
N GLU A 269 1.96 -12.68 19.71
CA GLU A 269 3.36 -12.42 19.37
C GLU A 269 4.11 -13.72 19.04
N ARG A 270 3.86 -14.80 19.78
CA ARG A 270 4.47 -16.12 19.48
C ARG A 270 3.93 -16.81 18.24
N TYR A 271 2.80 -16.39 17.70
CA TYR A 271 2.26 -16.92 16.46
C TYR A 271 2.92 -16.32 15.20
N VAL A 272 3.62 -15.20 15.37
CA VAL A 272 4.39 -14.53 14.31
C VAL A 272 5.87 -14.88 14.39
#